data_2b9a9a868b64c3f4113b4b0a4048ce80
#
_entry.id   2b9a9a868b64c3f4113b4b0a4048ce80
#
_cell.length_a   1.000
_cell.length_b   1.000
_cell.length_c   1.000
_cell.angle_alpha   90.00
_cell.angle_beta   90.00
_cell.angle_gamma   90.00
#
_symmetry.space_group_name_H-M   'P 1'
#
loop_
_entity.id
_entity.type
_entity.pdbx_description
1 polymer ?
#
loop_
_entity_poly.entity_id
_entity_poly.type
_entity_poly.pdbx_seq_one_letter_code
_entity_poly.pdbx_strand_id
1 'polypeptide(L)' 'MPTAQTRWRCTQCGNLTRFDVTRTLRTREYVHVDLAGQPAIEEREVLVETVEQVSCRWCRGSDTVTLEPRPAS' A
#
# COMPACT_ATOMS: atom_id res chain seq x y z
N MET A 1 6.26 3.40 -1.73
CA MET A 1 5.61 2.16 -2.23
C MET A 1 6.43 1.50 -3.32
N PRO A 2 6.47 0.18 -3.38
CA PRO A 2 7.16 -0.50 -4.47
C PRO A 2 6.54 -0.17 -5.82
N THR A 3 7.38 -0.18 -6.83
CA THR A 3 6.96 0.02 -8.22
C THR A 3 7.23 -1.25 -9.03
N ALA A 4 7.01 -1.20 -10.34
CA ALA A 4 7.35 -2.32 -11.21
C ALA A 4 8.84 -2.63 -11.22
N GLN A 5 9.70 -1.67 -10.80
CA GLN A 5 11.16 -1.79 -10.82
C GLN A 5 11.77 -1.93 -9.44
N THR A 6 10.97 -1.85 -8.39
CA THR A 6 11.42 -1.94 -7.00
C THR A 6 10.57 -2.91 -6.22
N ARG A 7 11.10 -3.38 -5.09
CA ARG A 7 10.39 -4.26 -4.18
C ARG A 7 10.82 -4.03 -2.75
N TRP A 8 9.93 -4.37 -1.80
CA TRP A 8 10.31 -4.46 -0.40
C TRP A 8 11.01 -5.78 -0.12
N ARG A 9 11.94 -5.73 0.80
CA ARG A 9 12.61 -6.90 1.32
C ARG A 9 12.79 -6.77 2.81
N CYS A 10 12.44 -7.82 3.55
CA CYS A 10 12.81 -7.92 4.96
C CYS A 10 14.24 -8.45 5.05
N THR A 11 15.14 -7.65 5.61
CA THR A 11 16.55 -8.03 5.73
C THR A 11 16.79 -9.08 6.82
N GLN A 12 15.81 -9.28 7.70
CA GLN A 12 15.93 -10.25 8.79
C GLN A 12 15.51 -11.66 8.39
N CYS A 13 14.40 -11.81 7.67
CA CYS A 13 13.88 -13.14 7.30
C CYS A 13 13.82 -13.38 5.78
N GLY A 14 14.13 -12.37 4.97
CA GLY A 14 14.12 -12.50 3.51
C GLY A 14 12.74 -12.42 2.86
N ASN A 15 11.71 -12.05 3.59
CA ASN A 15 10.35 -11.91 3.06
C ASN A 15 10.31 -10.88 1.93
N LEU A 16 9.67 -11.24 0.82
CA LEU A 16 9.55 -10.39 -0.37
C LEU A 16 8.09 -10.08 -0.73
N THR A 17 7.11 -10.70 -0.08
CA THR A 17 5.72 -10.68 -0.56
C THR A 17 4.66 -10.35 0.48
N ARG A 18 4.96 -10.40 1.77
CA ARG A 18 3.96 -10.24 2.83
C ARG A 18 4.39 -9.13 3.79
N PHE A 19 3.71 -7.98 3.69
CA PHE A 19 4.03 -6.81 4.50
C PHE A 19 2.76 -6.19 5.04
N ASP A 20 2.82 -5.68 6.26
CA ASP A 20 1.77 -4.84 6.82
C ASP A 20 2.15 -3.38 6.61
N VAL A 21 1.27 -2.64 5.97
CA VAL A 21 1.48 -1.22 5.65
C VAL A 21 0.46 -0.38 6.41
N THR A 22 0.96 0.54 7.22
CA THR A 22 0.13 1.55 7.85
C THR A 22 0.29 2.84 7.09
N ARG A 23 -0.81 3.35 6.56
CA ARG A 23 -0.79 4.57 5.75
C ARG A 23 -1.99 5.46 6.03
N THR A 24 -1.80 6.75 5.81
CA THR A 24 -2.85 7.74 5.81
C THR A 24 -3.23 8.05 4.38
N LEU A 25 -4.53 8.02 4.08
CA LEU A 25 -5.04 8.23 2.74
C LEU A 25 -6.16 9.26 2.78
N ARG A 26 -6.07 10.28 1.91
CA ARG A 26 -7.13 11.24 1.71
C ARG A 26 -7.62 11.15 0.27
N THR A 27 -8.91 10.91 0.10
CA THR A 27 -9.51 10.73 -1.22
C THR A 27 -10.68 11.67 -1.43
N ARG A 28 -10.95 11.97 -2.68
CA ARG A 28 -12.20 12.57 -3.15
C ARG A 28 -12.88 11.55 -4.06
N GLU A 29 -14.16 11.30 -3.79
CA GLU A 29 -14.90 10.32 -4.54
C GLU A 29 -16.17 10.95 -5.10
N TYR A 30 -16.47 10.66 -6.36
CA TYR A 30 -17.79 10.97 -6.93
C TYR A 30 -18.70 9.82 -6.58
N VAL A 31 -19.67 10.07 -5.72
CA VAL A 31 -20.63 9.07 -5.28
C VAL A 31 -21.99 9.39 -5.91
N HIS A 32 -22.50 8.48 -6.69
CA HIS A 32 -23.86 8.54 -7.22
C HIS A 32 -24.76 7.70 -6.33
N VAL A 33 -25.75 8.33 -5.74
CA VAL A 33 -26.74 7.65 -4.91
C VAL A 33 -28.04 7.56 -5.70
N ASP A 34 -28.56 6.36 -5.91
CA ASP A 34 -29.83 6.21 -6.60
C ASP A 34 -31.01 6.57 -5.70
N LEU A 35 -32.22 6.57 -6.26
CA LEU A 35 -33.41 6.96 -5.52
C LEU A 35 -33.78 5.95 -4.40
N ALA A 36 -33.25 4.73 -4.45
CA ALA A 36 -33.41 3.73 -3.40
C ALA A 36 -32.36 3.85 -2.29
N GLY A 37 -31.42 4.81 -2.40
CA GLY A 37 -30.39 5.05 -1.42
C GLY A 37 -29.14 4.16 -1.57
N GLN A 38 -28.99 3.47 -2.70
CA GLN A 38 -27.81 2.64 -2.96
C GLN A 38 -26.67 3.50 -3.50
N PRO A 39 -25.52 3.56 -2.82
CA PRO A 39 -24.37 4.31 -3.32
C PRO A 39 -23.55 3.52 -4.32
N ALA A 40 -23.01 4.24 -5.30
CA ALA A 40 -22.03 3.71 -6.25
C ALA A 40 -20.90 4.72 -6.43
N ILE A 41 -19.66 4.28 -6.30
CA ILE A 41 -18.50 5.14 -6.51
C ILE A 41 -18.16 5.11 -8.00
N GLU A 42 -18.34 6.25 -8.68
CA GLU A 42 -18.11 6.36 -10.12
C GLU A 42 -16.72 6.89 -10.45
N GLU A 43 -16.16 7.73 -9.58
CA GLU A 43 -14.80 8.25 -9.74
C GLU A 43 -14.11 8.30 -8.38
N ARG A 44 -12.82 8.08 -8.38
CA ARG A 44 -12.00 8.17 -7.17
C ARG A 44 -10.69 8.86 -7.49
N GLU A 45 -10.35 9.86 -6.69
CA GLU A 45 -9.09 10.59 -6.78
C GLU A 45 -8.37 10.51 -5.44
N VAL A 46 -7.12 10.08 -5.46
CA VAL A 46 -6.26 10.09 -4.28
C VAL A 46 -5.60 11.45 -4.19
N LEU A 47 -5.93 12.21 -3.15
CA LEU A 47 -5.41 13.55 -2.93
C LEU A 47 -4.07 13.53 -2.19
N VAL A 48 -3.97 12.70 -1.15
CA VAL A 48 -2.76 12.54 -0.34
C VAL A 48 -2.64 11.08 0.07
N GLU A 49 -1.43 10.55 -0.01
CA GLU A 49 -1.09 9.24 0.54
C GLU A 49 0.23 9.36 1.29
N THR A 50 0.23 9.00 2.57
CA THR A 50 1.42 8.99 3.41
C THR A 50 1.60 7.60 4.00
N VAL A 51 2.69 6.93 3.67
CA VAL A 51 3.04 5.65 4.26
C VAL A 51 3.75 5.94 5.58
N GLU A 52 3.13 5.54 6.69
CA GLU A 52 3.65 5.78 8.03
C GLU A 52 4.61 4.70 8.48
N GLN A 53 4.30 3.45 8.15
CA GLN A 53 5.10 2.31 8.60
C GLN A 53 4.91 1.13 7.66
N VAL A 54 5.99 0.40 7.42
CA VAL A 54 5.97 -0.89 6.72
C VAL A 54 6.64 -1.91 7.62
N SER A 55 5.97 -3.01 7.90
CA SER A 55 6.52 -4.07 8.73
C SER A 55 6.42 -5.42 8.02
N CYS A 56 7.34 -6.32 8.35
CA CYS A 56 7.31 -7.68 7.85
C CYS A 56 6.18 -8.46 8.53
N ARG A 57 5.33 -9.10 7.74
CA ARG A 57 4.21 -9.90 8.26
C ARG A 57 4.69 -11.13 9.04
N TRP A 58 5.85 -11.68 8.66
CA TRP A 58 6.32 -12.94 9.24
C TRP A 58 7.12 -12.75 10.52
N CYS A 59 8.12 -11.86 10.51
CA CYS A 59 8.95 -11.63 11.69
C CYS A 59 8.53 -10.38 12.49
N ARG A 60 7.57 -9.59 11.96
CA ARG A 60 7.02 -8.38 12.58
C ARG A 60 8.05 -7.27 12.81
N GLY A 61 9.19 -7.34 12.10
CA GLY A 61 10.19 -6.28 12.16
C GLY A 61 9.76 -5.07 11.33
N SER A 62 9.77 -3.89 11.90
CA SER A 62 9.47 -2.66 11.16
C SER A 62 10.73 -2.00 10.61
N ASP A 63 11.85 -2.14 11.30
CA ASP A 63 13.13 -1.53 10.91
C ASP A 63 13.90 -2.37 9.90
N THR A 64 13.41 -3.56 9.59
CA THR A 64 14.09 -4.53 8.75
C THR A 64 13.63 -4.53 7.30
N VAL A 65 12.57 -3.75 6.99
CA VAL A 65 12.03 -3.68 5.62
C VAL A 65 12.73 -2.57 4.86
N THR A 66 13.35 -2.91 3.75
CA THR A 66 14.02 -1.97 2.85
C THR A 66 13.44 -2.02 1.46
N LEU A 67 13.54 -0.92 0.73
CA LEU A 67 13.17 -0.86 -0.68
C LEU A 67 14.42 -1.12 -1.52
N GLU A 68 14.35 -2.11 -2.40
CA GLU A 68 15.48 -2.47 -3.26
C GLU A 68 15.04 -2.56 -4.72
N PRO A 69 15.98 -2.43 -5.68
CA PRO A 69 15.67 -2.68 -7.08
C PRO A 69 15.26 -4.13 -7.31
N ARG A 70 14.27 -4.34 -8.18
CA ARG A 70 13.92 -5.69 -8.62
C ARG A 70 15.00 -6.21 -9.55
N PRO A 71 15.37 -7.50 -9.45
CA PRO A 71 16.28 -8.09 -10.41
C PRO A 71 15.68 -7.98 -11.82
N ALA A 72 16.54 -7.68 -12.78
CA ALA A 72 16.14 -7.75 -14.19
C ALA A 72 15.89 -9.22 -14.51
N SER A 73 14.71 -9.51 -15.01
CA SER A 73 14.35 -10.87 -15.43
C SER A 73 14.45 -10.99 -16.95
#